data_63373be0c09e8eb985b8d5b02ade634c
#
_entry.id   63373be0c09e8eb985b8d5b02ade634c
#
_cell.length_a   1.000
_cell.length_b   1.000
_cell.length_c   1.000
_cell.angle_alpha   90.00
_cell.angle_beta   90.00
_cell.angle_gamma   90.00
#
_symmetry.space_group_name_H-M   'P 1'
#
loop_
_entity.id
_entity.type
_entity.pdbx_description
1 polymer ?
#
loop_
_entity_poly.entity_id
_entity_poly.type
_entity_poly.pdbx_seq_one_letter_code
_entity_poly.pdbx_strand_id
1 'polypeptide(L)'
;MKKFKPIIRCVIFLAGLAAIMGVIDFACVQTGYVNYILRNVCAKDNGTDYDTVVIGASHARASSDPEQIDKNAGTYSINMAIPGETVKDSYYVLEETCRTNDIKTVILDIDYQYYFNPPKEGFYTEQFIQCQMDWRSYVKWQYIYDNMERMEIRNVFTRRQACTFTPSNMKDNIEQKLSKGYKEADIYSLDVDGGTYAGRGYFYIKPVSGELAGKELIKSWSVRSREQITGYPLKYIKKIIKYCRDNNIDLIAVTSPITPSSVGTLHMENVHNTICLLYTSPSPRDRSLSR
;
A
#
# COMPACT_ATOMS: atom_id res chain seq x y z
N MET A 1 5.02 -44.34 -27.57
CA MET A 1 5.70 -43.05 -27.90
C MET A 1 4.86 -42.08 -28.74
N LYS A 2 3.96 -42.44 -29.65
CA LYS A 2 3.15 -41.50 -30.47
C LYS A 2 2.18 -40.63 -29.65
N LYS A 3 1.63 -41.12 -28.55
CA LYS A 3 0.64 -40.41 -27.69
C LYS A 3 1.26 -39.25 -26.84
N PHE A 4 2.57 -39.27 -26.58
CA PHE A 4 3.25 -38.23 -25.78
C PHE A 4 3.72 -37.02 -26.60
N LYS A 5 3.79 -37.12 -27.92
CA LYS A 5 4.23 -36.02 -28.79
C LYS A 5 3.41 -34.73 -28.66
N PRO A 6 2.06 -34.78 -28.60
CA PRO A 6 1.26 -33.56 -28.42
C PRO A 6 1.47 -32.94 -27.03
N ILE A 7 1.60 -33.73 -25.97
CA ILE A 7 1.87 -33.24 -24.62
C ILE A 7 3.20 -32.52 -24.55
N ILE A 8 4.26 -33.12 -25.13
CA ILE A 8 5.59 -32.47 -25.18
C ILE A 8 5.52 -31.15 -25.95
N ARG A 9 4.81 -31.08 -27.07
CA ARG A 9 4.62 -29.84 -27.81
C ARG A 9 3.91 -28.76 -26.99
N CYS A 10 2.86 -29.12 -26.26
CA CYS A 10 2.16 -28.20 -25.34
C CYS A 10 3.09 -27.69 -24.24
N VAL A 11 3.89 -28.57 -23.65
CA VAL A 11 4.86 -28.18 -22.61
C VAL A 11 5.91 -27.22 -23.17
N ILE A 12 6.47 -27.51 -24.34
CA ILE A 12 7.45 -26.63 -24.99
C ILE A 12 6.81 -25.26 -25.32
N PHE A 13 5.58 -25.26 -25.85
CA PHE A 13 4.86 -24.02 -26.13
C PHE A 13 4.62 -23.18 -24.86
N LEU A 14 4.15 -23.80 -23.79
CA LEU A 14 3.92 -23.11 -22.53
C LEU A 14 5.22 -22.61 -21.91
N ALA A 15 6.30 -23.38 -21.98
CA ALA A 15 7.61 -22.95 -21.52
C ALA A 15 8.15 -21.77 -22.33
N GLY A 16 7.98 -21.80 -23.66
CA GLY A 16 8.34 -20.67 -24.52
C GLY A 16 7.54 -19.42 -24.22
N LEU A 17 6.23 -19.57 -24.02
CA LEU A 17 5.35 -18.45 -23.63
C LEU A 17 5.76 -17.86 -22.28
N ALA A 18 6.02 -18.70 -21.28
CA ALA A 18 6.49 -18.27 -19.97
C ALA A 18 7.84 -17.54 -20.05
N ALA A 19 8.77 -18.01 -20.88
CA ALA A 19 10.05 -17.35 -21.10
C ALA A 19 9.87 -15.95 -21.75
N ILE A 20 9.02 -15.84 -22.78
CA ILE A 20 8.70 -14.56 -23.41
C ILE A 20 8.07 -13.60 -22.40
N MET A 21 7.09 -14.06 -21.64
CA MET A 21 6.47 -13.25 -20.59
C MET A 21 7.48 -12.81 -19.52
N GLY A 22 8.41 -13.68 -19.13
CA GLY A 22 9.49 -13.33 -18.21
C GLY A 22 10.41 -12.24 -18.74
N VAL A 23 10.75 -12.27 -20.03
CA VAL A 23 11.54 -11.21 -20.69
C VAL A 23 10.78 -9.89 -20.71
N ILE A 24 9.49 -9.91 -21.06
CA ILE A 24 8.63 -8.72 -21.06
C ILE A 24 8.51 -8.16 -19.65
N ASP A 25 8.26 -9.00 -18.67
CA ASP A 25 8.17 -8.61 -17.24
C ASP A 25 9.48 -7.95 -16.79
N PHE A 26 10.62 -8.56 -17.13
CA PHE A 26 11.92 -8.03 -16.77
C PHE A 26 12.20 -6.67 -17.40
N ALA A 27 11.86 -6.48 -18.67
CA ALA A 27 12.15 -5.25 -19.40
C ALA A 27 11.11 -4.14 -19.15
N CYS A 28 9.83 -4.49 -19.02
CA CYS A 28 8.73 -3.52 -19.06
C CYS A 28 8.14 -3.19 -17.69
N VAL A 29 8.21 -4.10 -16.72
CA VAL A 29 7.68 -3.80 -15.38
C VAL A 29 8.59 -2.80 -14.69
N GLN A 30 8.00 -1.68 -14.26
CA GLN A 30 8.73 -0.63 -13.54
C GLN A 30 9.31 -1.17 -12.24
N THR A 31 10.54 -0.76 -11.98
CA THR A 31 11.18 -0.90 -10.68
C THR A 31 10.85 0.33 -9.85
N GLY A 32 10.15 0.19 -8.78
CA GLY A 32 9.93 1.30 -7.84
C GLY A 32 10.16 0.81 -6.43
N TYR A 33 10.37 1.72 -5.50
CA TYR A 33 10.50 1.39 -4.08
C TYR A 33 9.28 0.61 -3.57
N VAL A 34 8.09 0.87 -4.10
CA VAL A 34 6.87 0.16 -3.72
C VAL A 34 6.93 -1.30 -4.16
N ASN A 35 7.45 -1.58 -5.36
CA ASN A 35 7.72 -2.96 -5.82
C ASN A 35 8.65 -3.68 -4.85
N TYR A 36 9.64 -2.96 -4.38
CA TYR A 36 10.61 -3.46 -3.44
C TYR A 36 9.98 -3.75 -2.07
N ILE A 37 9.23 -2.79 -1.52
CA ILE A 37 8.71 -2.89 -0.15
C ILE A 37 7.75 -4.06 -0.01
N LEU A 38 6.64 -4.10 -0.75
CA LEU A 38 5.67 -5.19 -0.65
C LEU A 38 6.29 -6.55 -0.92
N ARG A 39 7.13 -6.64 -1.96
CA ARG A 39 7.72 -7.89 -2.36
C ARG A 39 8.74 -8.41 -1.37
N ASN A 40 9.60 -7.54 -0.82
CA ASN A 40 10.70 -7.95 0.04
C ASN A 40 10.32 -8.00 1.51
N VAL A 41 9.53 -7.04 2.00
CA VAL A 41 9.04 -7.05 3.39
C VAL A 41 8.14 -8.24 3.65
N CYS A 42 7.30 -8.59 2.66
CA CYS A 42 6.38 -9.73 2.76
C CYS A 42 7.00 -11.04 2.23
N ALA A 43 8.27 -11.05 1.84
CA ALA A 43 8.97 -12.29 1.51
C ALA A 43 9.29 -13.08 2.78
N LYS A 44 8.98 -14.36 2.77
CA LYS A 44 9.10 -15.24 3.95
C LYS A 44 10.53 -15.32 4.53
N ASP A 45 11.53 -15.02 3.73
CA ASP A 45 12.95 -15.21 4.09
C ASP A 45 13.76 -13.90 4.01
N ASN A 46 13.12 -12.74 4.21
CA ASN A 46 13.82 -11.45 4.10
C ASN A 46 14.78 -11.14 5.27
N GLY A 47 14.76 -11.95 6.33
CA GLY A 47 15.64 -11.79 7.49
C GLY A 47 15.34 -10.59 8.38
N THR A 48 14.24 -9.87 8.11
CA THR A 48 13.75 -8.75 8.91
C THR A 48 12.44 -9.14 9.58
N ASP A 49 12.30 -8.81 10.85
CA ASP A 49 11.10 -9.06 11.64
C ASP A 49 10.62 -7.73 12.21
N TYR A 50 9.81 -7.03 11.40
CA TYR A 50 9.24 -5.77 11.83
C TYR A 50 8.14 -6.01 12.87
N ASP A 51 8.14 -5.19 13.92
CA ASP A 51 7.12 -5.21 14.98
C ASP A 51 6.08 -4.10 14.83
N THR A 52 6.40 -3.07 14.05
CA THR A 52 5.54 -1.91 13.85
C THR A 52 5.39 -1.60 12.35
N VAL A 53 4.15 -1.42 11.91
CA VAL A 53 3.85 -1.09 10.52
C VAL A 53 3.03 0.21 10.42
N VAL A 54 3.46 1.10 9.53
CA VAL A 54 2.68 2.26 9.10
C VAL A 54 1.93 1.90 7.83
N ILE A 55 0.62 2.14 7.81
CA ILE A 55 -0.25 1.94 6.63
C ILE A 55 -1.02 3.22 6.33
N GLY A 56 -1.30 3.45 5.07
CA GLY A 56 -1.99 4.66 4.60
C GLY A 56 -1.58 5.04 3.18
N ALA A 57 -1.93 6.25 2.77
CA ALA A 57 -1.67 6.75 1.43
C ALA A 57 -0.35 7.53 1.31
N SER A 58 -0.25 8.40 0.31
CA SER A 58 0.95 9.21 0.03
C SER A 58 1.35 10.13 1.19
N HIS A 59 0.40 10.56 2.00
CA HIS A 59 0.68 11.40 3.17
C HIS A 59 1.48 10.62 4.23
N ALA A 60 1.03 9.43 4.60
CA ALA A 60 1.76 8.56 5.53
C ALA A 60 3.15 8.20 5.02
N ARG A 61 3.27 7.93 3.71
CA ARG A 61 4.56 7.66 3.07
C ARG A 61 5.59 8.76 3.32
N ALA A 62 5.15 10.02 3.27
CA ALA A 62 6.03 11.19 3.34
C ALA A 62 6.14 11.80 4.75
N SER A 63 5.27 11.45 5.69
CA SER A 63 5.25 12.02 7.04
C SER A 63 5.76 11.08 8.13
N SER A 64 5.74 9.77 7.88
CA SER A 64 6.06 8.77 8.90
C SER A 64 7.43 8.15 8.66
N ASP A 65 8.43 8.70 9.31
CA ASP A 65 9.82 8.22 9.25
C ASP A 65 10.04 7.08 10.25
N PRO A 66 10.29 5.84 9.79
CA PRO A 66 10.52 4.69 10.65
C PRO A 66 11.70 4.85 11.61
N GLU A 67 12.77 5.55 11.21
CA GLU A 67 13.91 5.78 12.10
C GLU A 67 13.53 6.66 13.30
N GLN A 68 12.71 7.68 13.07
CA GLN A 68 12.23 8.54 14.14
C GLN A 68 11.22 7.82 15.04
N ILE A 69 10.37 6.97 14.47
CA ILE A 69 9.44 6.13 15.24
C ILE A 69 10.23 5.22 16.17
N ASP A 70 11.19 4.50 15.64
CA ASP A 70 12.00 3.53 16.41
C ASP A 70 12.79 4.21 17.51
N LYS A 71 13.40 5.35 17.21
CA LYS A 71 14.19 6.11 18.19
C LYS A 71 13.34 6.54 19.40
N ASN A 72 12.07 6.86 19.17
CA ASN A 72 11.19 7.37 20.22
C ASN A 72 10.38 6.27 20.91
N ALA A 73 10.02 5.20 20.22
CA ALA A 73 9.17 4.14 20.73
C ALA A 73 9.94 2.84 21.08
N GLY A 74 11.18 2.73 20.65
CA GLY A 74 11.96 1.49 20.87
C GLY A 74 11.48 0.31 20.03
N THR A 75 10.93 0.59 18.85
CA THR A 75 10.34 -0.38 17.92
C THR A 75 11.28 -0.68 16.75
N TYR A 76 10.87 -1.60 15.89
CA TYR A 76 11.49 -1.80 14.58
C TYR A 76 10.41 -1.70 13.49
N SER A 77 10.27 -0.50 12.94
CA SER A 77 9.15 -0.13 12.11
C SER A 77 9.44 -0.14 10.62
N ILE A 78 8.37 -0.31 9.84
CA ILE A 78 8.35 -0.22 8.37
C ILE A 78 7.17 0.65 7.93
N ASN A 79 7.39 1.51 6.95
CA ASN A 79 6.33 2.29 6.32
C ASN A 79 5.87 1.57 5.04
N MET A 80 4.67 0.99 5.08
CA MET A 80 4.06 0.26 3.98
C MET A 80 3.06 1.11 3.18
N ALA A 81 2.96 2.40 3.48
CA ALA A 81 2.02 3.31 2.82
C ALA A 81 2.33 3.50 1.34
N ILE A 82 1.29 3.39 0.52
CA ILE A 82 1.39 3.42 -0.95
C ILE A 82 0.57 4.60 -1.50
N PRO A 83 1.12 5.41 -2.41
CA PRO A 83 0.37 6.51 -3.02
C PRO A 83 -0.91 6.04 -3.70
N GLY A 84 -2.02 6.71 -3.37
CA GLY A 84 -3.35 6.35 -3.88
C GLY A 84 -3.99 5.14 -3.19
N GLU A 85 -3.38 4.65 -2.12
CA GLU A 85 -3.92 3.56 -1.30
C GLU A 85 -5.22 3.97 -0.62
N THR A 86 -6.25 3.14 -0.78
CA THR A 86 -7.51 3.29 -0.07
C THR A 86 -7.48 2.49 1.22
N VAL A 87 -8.43 2.74 2.11
CA VAL A 87 -8.54 1.95 3.37
C VAL A 87 -8.74 0.45 3.14
N LYS A 88 -9.31 0.07 1.99
CA LYS A 88 -9.40 -1.34 1.58
C LYS A 88 -8.01 -1.90 1.26
N ASP A 89 -7.22 -1.14 0.53
CA ASP A 89 -5.86 -1.53 0.20
C ASP A 89 -5.01 -1.63 1.46
N SER A 90 -5.11 -0.66 2.38
CA SER A 90 -4.44 -0.67 3.69
C SER A 90 -4.76 -1.94 4.50
N TYR A 91 -6.02 -2.41 4.47
CA TYR A 91 -6.38 -3.66 5.12
C TYR A 91 -5.59 -4.86 4.56
N TYR A 92 -5.51 -4.98 3.24
CA TYR A 92 -4.81 -6.10 2.61
C TYR A 92 -3.29 -5.99 2.69
N VAL A 93 -2.74 -4.78 2.64
CA VAL A 93 -1.32 -4.52 2.88
C VAL A 93 -0.95 -4.92 4.32
N LEU A 94 -1.78 -4.56 5.30
CA LEU A 94 -1.60 -4.99 6.69
C LEU A 94 -1.63 -6.52 6.81
N GLU A 95 -2.65 -7.16 6.26
CA GLU A 95 -2.82 -8.61 6.35
C GLU A 95 -1.64 -9.36 5.70
N GLU A 96 -1.15 -8.87 4.53
CA GLU A 96 0.01 -9.43 3.86
C GLU A 96 1.30 -9.20 4.68
N THR A 97 1.46 -8.04 5.30
CA THR A 97 2.63 -7.73 6.14
C THR A 97 2.66 -8.63 7.39
N CYS A 98 1.53 -8.80 8.07
CA CYS A 98 1.42 -9.66 9.23
C CYS A 98 1.60 -11.15 8.91
N ARG A 99 1.47 -11.56 7.66
CA ARG A 99 1.70 -12.95 7.24
C ARG A 99 3.15 -13.41 7.44
N THR A 100 4.10 -12.48 7.40
CA THR A 100 5.53 -12.77 7.42
C THR A 100 6.30 -12.03 8.52
N ASN A 101 5.67 -11.10 9.22
CA ASN A 101 6.26 -10.33 10.30
C ASN A 101 5.39 -10.41 11.55
N ASP A 102 5.97 -10.42 12.72
CA ASP A 102 5.26 -10.44 14.01
C ASP A 102 4.88 -9.02 14.47
N ILE A 103 3.95 -8.41 13.74
CA ILE A 103 3.51 -7.04 13.98
C ILE A 103 2.79 -6.95 15.33
N LYS A 104 3.24 -6.01 16.16
CA LYS A 104 2.65 -5.67 17.48
C LYS A 104 1.90 -4.35 17.44
N THR A 105 2.32 -3.43 16.57
CA THR A 105 1.74 -2.10 16.47
C THR A 105 1.43 -1.73 15.03
N VAL A 106 0.25 -1.20 14.80
CA VAL A 106 -0.19 -0.62 13.52
C VAL A 106 -0.41 0.86 13.70
N ILE A 107 0.25 1.67 12.89
CA ILE A 107 0.01 3.11 12.77
C ILE A 107 -0.80 3.32 11.49
N LEU A 108 -2.08 3.63 11.65
CA LEU A 108 -3.02 3.88 10.55
C LEU A 108 -3.14 5.38 10.31
N ASP A 109 -2.69 5.84 9.14
CA ASP A 109 -2.92 7.22 8.72
C ASP A 109 -4.36 7.38 8.22
N ILE A 110 -5.06 8.33 8.83
CA ILE A 110 -6.43 8.68 8.49
C ILE A 110 -6.41 9.70 7.35
N ASP A 111 -6.38 9.19 6.13
CA ASP A 111 -6.43 10.02 4.93
C ASP A 111 -7.86 10.53 4.69
N TYR A 112 -8.05 11.84 4.82
CA TYR A 112 -9.33 12.50 4.58
C TYR A 112 -9.87 12.33 3.15
N GLN A 113 -9.00 12.06 2.16
CA GLN A 113 -9.40 11.93 0.77
C GLN A 113 -10.21 10.66 0.54
N TYR A 114 -9.70 9.53 0.98
CA TYR A 114 -10.22 8.21 0.58
C TYR A 114 -11.25 7.62 1.53
N TYR A 115 -11.40 8.20 2.71
CA TYR A 115 -12.40 7.75 3.68
C TYR A 115 -13.79 8.25 3.35
N PHE A 116 -13.92 9.48 2.87
CA PHE A 116 -15.19 10.12 2.55
C PHE A 116 -15.46 10.17 1.05
N ASN A 117 -14.41 10.33 0.24
CA ASN A 117 -14.48 10.43 -1.21
C ASN A 117 -13.60 9.34 -1.84
N PRO A 118 -14.03 8.08 -1.77
CA PRO A 118 -13.25 7.00 -2.37
C PRO A 118 -13.11 7.25 -3.88
N PRO A 119 -11.94 6.98 -4.46
CA PRO A 119 -11.70 7.22 -5.86
C PRO A 119 -12.71 6.42 -6.70
N LYS A 120 -13.35 7.09 -7.64
CA LYS A 120 -14.26 6.45 -8.60
C LYS A 120 -13.53 5.53 -9.56
N GLU A 121 -12.27 5.88 -9.82
CA GLU A 121 -11.34 5.18 -10.69
C GLU A 121 -10.05 4.95 -9.90
N GLY A 122 -9.74 3.75 -9.53
CA GLY A 122 -8.57 3.41 -8.73
C GLY A 122 -7.87 2.17 -9.22
N PHE A 123 -7.93 1.93 -10.52
CA PHE A 123 -7.39 0.70 -11.11
C PHE A 123 -5.87 0.60 -11.01
N TYR A 124 -5.16 1.73 -10.99
CA TYR A 124 -3.70 1.70 -11.03
C TYR A 124 -3.11 1.17 -9.73
N THR A 125 -3.54 1.71 -8.60
CA THR A 125 -3.00 1.32 -7.29
C THR A 125 -3.32 -0.13 -6.95
N GLU A 126 -4.57 -0.55 -7.15
CA GLU A 126 -4.97 -1.94 -6.90
C GLU A 126 -4.24 -2.93 -7.82
N GLN A 127 -4.08 -2.60 -9.10
CA GLN A 127 -3.32 -3.42 -10.03
C GLN A 127 -1.86 -3.50 -9.64
N PHE A 128 -1.31 -2.39 -9.17
CA PHE A 128 0.07 -2.31 -8.72
C PHE A 128 0.30 -3.14 -7.46
N ILE A 129 -0.54 -2.99 -6.44
CA ILE A 129 -0.47 -3.75 -5.19
C ILE A 129 -0.54 -5.25 -5.45
N GLN A 130 -1.53 -5.72 -6.23
CA GLN A 130 -1.67 -7.14 -6.50
C GLN A 130 -0.47 -7.73 -7.27
N CYS A 131 0.18 -6.94 -8.12
CA CYS A 131 1.37 -7.38 -8.84
C CYS A 131 2.57 -7.67 -7.92
N GLN A 132 2.62 -7.03 -6.75
CA GLN A 132 3.72 -7.16 -5.80
C GLN A 132 3.53 -8.30 -4.80
N MET A 133 2.29 -8.69 -4.54
CA MET A 133 2.00 -9.80 -3.62
C MET A 133 2.43 -11.15 -4.20
N ASP A 134 2.93 -12.04 -3.34
CA ASP A 134 3.33 -13.40 -3.74
C ASP A 134 2.12 -14.18 -4.30
N TRP A 135 2.31 -14.90 -5.38
CA TRP A 135 1.30 -15.77 -5.96
C TRP A 135 0.80 -16.87 -5.00
N ARG A 136 1.61 -17.25 -4.04
CA ARG A 136 1.27 -18.24 -3.00
C ARG A 136 0.51 -17.64 -1.83
N SER A 137 0.41 -16.30 -1.76
CA SER A 137 -0.33 -15.65 -0.69
C SER A 137 -1.83 -15.76 -0.91
N TYR A 138 -2.54 -16.25 0.12
CA TYR A 138 -4.01 -16.25 0.10
C TYR A 138 -4.58 -14.83 0.11
N VAL A 139 -3.87 -13.89 0.73
CA VAL A 139 -4.24 -12.46 0.81
C VAL A 139 -4.33 -11.86 -0.58
N LYS A 140 -3.39 -12.18 -1.47
CA LYS A 140 -3.43 -11.78 -2.88
C LYS A 140 -4.74 -12.17 -3.56
N TRP A 141 -5.15 -13.41 -3.39
CA TRP A 141 -6.35 -13.92 -4.06
C TRP A 141 -7.63 -13.34 -3.47
N GLN A 142 -7.69 -13.11 -2.17
CA GLN A 142 -8.78 -12.38 -1.53
C GLN A 142 -8.85 -10.93 -2.02
N TYR A 143 -7.69 -10.27 -2.11
CA TYR A 143 -7.60 -8.91 -2.62
C TYR A 143 -8.10 -8.80 -4.08
N ILE A 144 -7.68 -9.72 -4.93
CA ILE A 144 -8.15 -9.79 -6.32
C ILE A 144 -9.68 -10.01 -6.35
N TYR A 145 -10.19 -10.94 -5.56
CA TYR A 145 -11.62 -11.22 -5.48
C TYR A 145 -12.44 -9.99 -5.05
N ASP A 146 -12.01 -9.29 -4.00
CA ASP A 146 -12.70 -8.08 -3.49
C ASP A 146 -12.57 -6.87 -4.43
N ASN A 147 -11.70 -6.94 -5.44
CA ASN A 147 -11.52 -5.92 -6.46
C ASN A 147 -11.99 -6.35 -7.86
N MET A 148 -12.62 -7.50 -8.02
CA MET A 148 -12.98 -8.05 -9.35
C MET A 148 -13.89 -7.13 -10.18
N GLU A 149 -14.76 -6.36 -9.55
CA GLU A 149 -15.64 -5.41 -10.25
C GLU A 149 -14.84 -4.24 -10.88
N ARG A 150 -13.64 -3.94 -10.35
CA ARG A 150 -12.79 -2.83 -10.73
C ARG A 150 -11.53 -3.26 -11.46
N MET A 151 -11.21 -4.52 -11.45
CA MET A 151 -9.96 -5.09 -11.93
C MET A 151 -10.21 -6.00 -13.12
N GLU A 152 -9.58 -5.70 -14.25
CA GLU A 152 -9.59 -6.65 -15.37
C GLU A 152 -8.76 -7.89 -15.02
N ILE A 153 -9.38 -9.05 -15.01
CA ILE A 153 -8.73 -10.33 -14.67
C ILE A 153 -7.49 -10.60 -15.54
N ARG A 154 -7.48 -10.13 -16.78
CA ARG A 154 -6.31 -10.25 -17.68
C ARG A 154 -5.07 -9.55 -17.12
N ASN A 155 -5.25 -8.42 -16.46
CA ASN A 155 -4.16 -7.64 -15.89
C ASN A 155 -3.53 -8.33 -14.67
N VAL A 156 -4.28 -9.19 -13.98
CA VAL A 156 -3.76 -10.00 -12.87
C VAL A 156 -2.61 -10.91 -13.34
N PHE A 157 -2.73 -11.49 -14.53
CA PHE A 157 -1.73 -12.41 -15.07
C PHE A 157 -0.65 -11.71 -15.92
N THR A 158 -0.97 -10.58 -16.54
CA THR A 158 -0.04 -9.91 -17.49
C THR A 158 0.75 -8.77 -16.88
N ARG A 159 0.42 -8.35 -15.66
CA ARG A 159 1.00 -7.15 -14.98
C ARG A 159 1.00 -5.90 -15.85
N ARG A 160 0.10 -5.81 -16.83
CA ARG A 160 0.07 -4.77 -17.86
C ARG A 160 0.05 -3.35 -17.29
N GLN A 161 -0.62 -3.15 -16.17
CA GLN A 161 -0.73 -1.84 -15.51
C GLN A 161 0.59 -1.36 -14.89
N ALA A 162 1.47 -2.30 -14.53
CA ALA A 162 2.80 -2.00 -14.01
C ALA A 162 3.86 -1.94 -15.12
N CYS A 163 3.48 -2.14 -16.40
CA CYS A 163 4.38 -2.14 -17.52
C CYS A 163 4.44 -0.79 -18.22
N THR A 164 5.64 -0.38 -18.60
CA THR A 164 5.86 0.70 -19.56
C THR A 164 6.54 0.14 -20.81
N PHE A 165 6.03 0.56 -21.97
CA PHE A 165 6.52 0.07 -23.28
C PHE A 165 7.31 1.12 -24.05
N THR A 166 7.75 2.20 -23.40
CA THR A 166 8.63 3.19 -24.02
C THR A 166 10.08 2.69 -23.99
N PRO A 167 10.83 2.78 -25.09
CA PRO A 167 12.20 2.25 -25.16
C PRO A 167 13.14 2.79 -24.08
N SER A 168 13.02 4.08 -23.73
CA SER A 168 13.80 4.69 -22.64
C SER A 168 13.51 4.02 -21.31
N ASN A 169 12.24 3.90 -20.93
CA ASN A 169 11.85 3.31 -19.66
C ASN A 169 12.20 1.80 -19.59
N MET A 170 12.12 1.09 -20.72
CA MET A 170 12.57 -0.31 -20.79
C MET A 170 14.06 -0.41 -20.52
N LYS A 171 14.86 0.48 -21.11
CA LYS A 171 16.30 0.53 -20.87
C LYS A 171 16.59 0.81 -19.40
N ASP A 172 15.97 1.82 -18.83
CA ASP A 172 16.15 2.21 -17.42
C ASP A 172 15.74 1.06 -16.47
N ASN A 173 14.63 0.38 -16.75
CA ASN A 173 14.18 -0.79 -15.97
C ASN A 173 15.22 -1.93 -15.99
N ILE A 174 15.79 -2.21 -17.18
CA ILE A 174 16.80 -3.26 -17.34
C ILE A 174 18.08 -2.89 -16.59
N GLU A 175 18.56 -1.66 -16.77
CA GLU A 175 19.77 -1.16 -16.11
C GLU A 175 19.64 -1.19 -14.60
N GLN A 176 18.51 -0.72 -14.06
CA GLN A 176 18.22 -0.78 -12.61
C GLN A 176 18.20 -2.22 -12.10
N LYS A 177 17.47 -3.13 -12.75
CA LYS A 177 17.36 -4.53 -12.31
C LYS A 177 18.70 -5.30 -12.39
N LEU A 178 19.60 -4.88 -13.24
CA LEU A 178 20.94 -5.44 -13.35
C LEU A 178 21.93 -4.80 -12.36
N SER A 179 21.60 -3.65 -11.78
CA SER A 179 22.46 -2.96 -10.84
C SER A 179 22.70 -3.77 -9.56
N LYS A 180 23.85 -3.54 -8.94
CA LYS A 180 24.20 -4.15 -7.66
C LYS A 180 23.22 -3.73 -6.56
N GLY A 181 22.88 -2.44 -6.48
CA GLY A 181 21.95 -1.91 -5.50
C GLY A 181 20.57 -2.56 -5.54
N TYR A 182 20.04 -2.81 -6.74
CA TYR A 182 18.77 -3.52 -6.88
C TYR A 182 18.83 -4.99 -6.41
N LYS A 183 19.94 -5.68 -6.72
CA LYS A 183 20.16 -7.07 -6.30
C LYS A 183 20.37 -7.22 -4.80
N GLU A 184 21.03 -6.25 -4.19
CA GLU A 184 21.30 -6.19 -2.76
C GLU A 184 20.16 -5.50 -1.98
N ALA A 185 19.08 -5.16 -2.67
CA ALA A 185 17.95 -4.44 -2.10
C ALA A 185 18.29 -3.04 -1.56
N ASP A 186 19.36 -2.46 -2.03
CA ASP A 186 19.78 -1.09 -1.73
C ASP A 186 19.18 -0.12 -2.77
N ILE A 187 17.99 0.38 -2.46
CA ILE A 187 17.27 1.34 -3.32
C ILE A 187 17.30 2.77 -2.76
N TYR A 188 18.21 3.06 -1.85
CA TYR A 188 18.33 4.37 -1.19
C TYR A 188 18.64 5.54 -2.13
N SER A 189 18.97 5.25 -3.38
CA SER A 189 19.29 6.25 -4.40
C SER A 189 18.15 6.58 -5.37
N LEU A 190 16.97 5.98 -5.18
CA LEU A 190 15.83 6.22 -6.09
C LEU A 190 15.12 7.52 -5.75
N ASP A 191 15.36 8.55 -6.56
CA ASP A 191 14.54 9.77 -6.58
C ASP A 191 13.29 9.50 -7.45
N VAL A 192 12.12 9.61 -6.86
CA VAL A 192 10.83 9.45 -7.55
C VAL A 192 9.87 10.55 -7.07
N ASP A 193 9.10 11.11 -7.97
CA ASP A 193 8.04 12.10 -7.65
C ASP A 193 8.51 13.31 -6.84
N GLY A 194 9.73 13.79 -7.08
CA GLY A 194 10.27 14.96 -6.38
C GLY A 194 10.73 14.70 -4.94
N GLY A 195 10.81 13.45 -4.54
CA GLY A 195 11.32 13.04 -3.24
C GLY A 195 12.45 12.03 -3.35
N THR A 196 13.13 11.80 -2.24
CA THR A 196 14.23 10.83 -2.12
C THR A 196 13.80 9.69 -1.22
N TYR A 197 13.99 8.44 -1.66
CA TYR A 197 13.75 7.28 -0.82
C TYR A 197 14.77 7.23 0.31
N ALA A 198 14.30 7.30 1.54
CA ALA A 198 15.15 7.34 2.74
C ALA A 198 15.22 6.01 3.49
N GLY A 199 14.66 4.94 2.95
CA GLY A 199 14.68 3.61 3.54
C GLY A 199 13.38 3.21 4.23
N ARG A 200 13.21 1.93 4.42
CA ARG A 200 12.06 1.31 5.12
C ARG A 200 10.68 1.91 4.74
N GLY A 201 10.51 2.23 3.44
CA GLY A 201 9.27 2.79 2.90
C GLY A 201 9.09 4.29 3.05
N TYR A 202 9.94 4.97 3.78
CA TYR A 202 9.87 6.40 3.95
C TYR A 202 10.41 7.16 2.74
N PHE A 203 9.70 8.21 2.37
CA PHE A 203 10.02 9.05 1.23
C PHE A 203 10.15 10.51 1.66
N TYR A 204 11.37 10.99 1.77
CA TYR A 204 11.64 12.37 2.12
C TYR A 204 11.31 13.28 0.94
N ILE A 205 10.36 14.18 1.13
CA ILE A 205 10.01 15.22 0.15
C ILE A 205 10.67 16.52 0.59
N LYS A 206 11.49 17.09 -0.28
CA LYS A 206 12.12 18.40 0.00
C LYS A 206 11.04 19.47 0.17
N PRO A 207 11.13 20.31 1.21
CA PRO A 207 10.18 21.40 1.38
C PRO A 207 10.20 22.32 0.14
N VAL A 208 9.04 22.52 -0.46
CA VAL A 208 8.88 23.52 -1.50
C VAL A 208 8.64 24.87 -0.83
N SER A 209 9.43 25.87 -1.16
CA SER A 209 9.31 27.20 -0.56
C SER A 209 7.90 27.80 -0.77
N GLY A 210 7.40 28.39 0.25
CA GLY A 210 6.28 29.31 0.53
C GLY A 210 5.22 29.72 -0.50
N GLU A 211 5.37 29.46 -1.78
CA GLU A 211 4.39 29.87 -2.80
C GLU A 211 3.03 29.14 -2.72
N LEU A 212 2.98 28.00 -2.04
CA LEU A 212 1.74 27.25 -1.80
C LEU A 212 1.07 27.62 -0.48
N ALA A 213 1.74 28.41 0.37
CA ALA A 213 1.15 28.90 1.60
C ALA A 213 -0.03 29.82 1.27
N GLY A 214 -1.24 29.37 1.56
CA GLY A 214 -2.47 30.14 1.34
C GLY A 214 -3.25 29.79 0.06
N LYS A 215 -2.78 28.87 -0.79
CA LYS A 215 -3.61 28.34 -1.86
C LYS A 215 -4.65 27.38 -1.24
N GLU A 216 -5.93 27.65 -1.52
CA GLU A 216 -7.02 26.74 -1.09
C GLU A 216 -6.80 25.36 -1.68
N LEU A 217 -6.84 24.34 -0.84
CA LEU A 217 -6.95 22.96 -1.30
C LEU A 217 -8.21 22.79 -2.14
N ILE A 218 -8.13 21.91 -3.12
CA ILE A 218 -9.19 21.68 -4.08
C ILE A 218 -10.48 21.34 -3.33
N LYS A 219 -11.52 22.13 -3.52
CA LYS A 219 -12.85 21.98 -2.87
C LYS A 219 -13.47 20.59 -3.05
N SER A 220 -13.07 19.86 -4.08
CA SER A 220 -13.51 18.48 -4.32
C SER A 220 -13.09 17.48 -3.23
N TRP A 221 -12.12 17.82 -2.40
CA TRP A 221 -11.63 16.98 -1.31
C TRP A 221 -12.19 17.36 0.05
N SER A 222 -12.96 18.45 0.12
CA SER A 222 -13.55 18.87 1.38
C SER A 222 -14.62 17.87 1.85
N VAL A 223 -14.53 17.46 3.10
CA VAL A 223 -15.57 16.66 3.77
C VAL A 223 -16.69 17.60 4.23
N ARG A 224 -17.95 17.26 3.97
CA ARG A 224 -19.08 18.03 4.49
C ARG A 224 -19.18 17.84 6.00
N SER A 225 -19.53 18.89 6.73
CA SER A 225 -19.56 18.90 8.20
C SER A 225 -20.45 17.83 8.87
N ARG A 226 -21.30 17.15 8.12
CA ARG A 226 -22.19 16.07 8.58
C ARG A 226 -22.07 14.80 7.77
N GLU A 227 -21.05 14.69 6.93
CA GLU A 227 -20.83 13.51 6.13
C GLU A 227 -20.36 12.35 7.01
N GLN A 228 -20.94 11.19 6.80
CA GLN A 228 -20.55 9.97 7.52
C GLN A 228 -19.76 9.05 6.61
N ILE A 229 -18.81 8.35 7.19
CA ILE A 229 -18.10 7.28 6.48
C ILE A 229 -19.09 6.14 6.25
N THR A 230 -19.34 5.82 5.01
CA THR A 230 -20.30 4.78 4.60
C THR A 230 -19.67 3.81 3.60
N GLY A 231 -20.42 2.79 3.20
CA GLY A 231 -20.00 1.86 2.16
C GLY A 231 -18.74 1.07 2.49
N TYR A 232 -17.88 0.90 1.49
CA TYR A 232 -16.69 0.07 1.65
C TYR A 232 -15.62 0.68 2.58
N PRO A 233 -15.40 2.01 2.64
CA PRO A 233 -14.45 2.56 3.61
C PRO A 233 -14.81 2.18 5.04
N LEU A 234 -16.06 2.33 5.44
CA LEU A 234 -16.53 1.93 6.78
C LEU A 234 -16.35 0.43 7.02
N LYS A 235 -16.65 -0.41 6.01
CA LYS A 235 -16.45 -1.86 6.09
C LYS A 235 -14.99 -2.20 6.40
N TYR A 236 -14.05 -1.56 5.70
CA TYR A 236 -12.62 -1.89 5.84
C TYR A 236 -11.96 -1.27 7.06
N ILE A 237 -12.38 -0.09 7.52
CA ILE A 237 -11.98 0.43 8.84
C ILE A 237 -12.35 -0.59 9.94
N LYS A 238 -13.60 -1.07 9.93
CA LYS A 238 -14.05 -2.09 10.88
C LYS A 238 -13.27 -3.39 10.77
N LYS A 239 -12.88 -3.79 9.55
CA LYS A 239 -12.02 -4.96 9.35
C LYS A 239 -10.63 -4.76 9.95
N ILE A 240 -9.99 -3.60 9.76
CA ILE A 240 -8.68 -3.27 10.35
C ILE A 240 -8.78 -3.32 11.88
N ILE A 241 -9.76 -2.62 12.46
CA ILE A 241 -9.97 -2.62 13.92
C ILE A 241 -10.17 -4.03 14.47
N LYS A 242 -11.02 -4.81 13.78
CA LYS A 242 -11.27 -6.21 14.19
C LYS A 242 -10.01 -7.06 14.05
N TYR A 243 -9.28 -6.94 12.95
CA TYR A 243 -8.06 -7.70 12.70
C TYR A 243 -7.01 -7.44 13.79
N CYS A 244 -6.76 -6.16 14.10
CA CYS A 244 -5.83 -5.79 15.16
C CYS A 244 -6.25 -6.35 16.51
N ARG A 245 -7.53 -6.23 16.86
CA ARG A 245 -8.06 -6.78 18.12
C ARG A 245 -7.93 -8.30 18.20
N ASP A 246 -8.30 -9.02 17.14
CA ASP A 246 -8.28 -10.49 17.11
C ASP A 246 -6.85 -11.06 17.19
N ASN A 247 -5.86 -10.29 16.79
CA ASN A 247 -4.45 -10.67 16.78
C ASN A 247 -3.62 -10.01 17.90
N ASN A 248 -4.25 -9.29 18.84
CA ASN A 248 -3.59 -8.55 19.93
C ASN A 248 -2.56 -7.54 19.41
N ILE A 249 -2.90 -6.81 18.36
CA ILE A 249 -2.10 -5.77 17.76
C ILE A 249 -2.64 -4.41 18.23
N ASP A 250 -1.76 -3.55 18.71
CA ASP A 250 -2.09 -2.18 19.07
C ASP A 250 -2.32 -1.34 17.81
N LEU A 251 -3.48 -0.69 17.72
CA LEU A 251 -3.81 0.17 16.60
C LEU A 251 -3.77 1.63 17.03
N ILE A 252 -2.90 2.42 16.39
CA ILE A 252 -2.76 3.86 16.60
C ILE A 252 -3.25 4.57 15.36
N ALA A 253 -4.33 5.35 15.49
CA ALA A 253 -4.83 6.17 14.40
C ALA A 253 -4.17 7.55 14.46
N VAL A 254 -3.57 7.96 13.36
CA VAL A 254 -2.90 9.26 13.21
C VAL A 254 -3.45 10.01 11.99
N THR A 255 -3.25 11.30 11.95
CA THR A 255 -3.49 12.10 10.74
C THR A 255 -2.19 12.78 10.37
N SER A 256 -1.73 12.58 9.16
CA SER A 256 -0.55 13.26 8.64
C SER A 256 -0.70 14.79 8.71
N PRO A 257 0.38 15.53 8.98
CA PRO A 257 0.33 16.98 9.09
C PRO A 257 -0.24 17.63 7.84
N ILE A 258 -1.18 18.55 8.02
CA ILE A 258 -1.75 19.39 6.97
C ILE A 258 -1.57 20.86 7.32
N THR A 259 -1.60 21.74 6.31
CA THR A 259 -1.45 23.17 6.55
C THR A 259 -2.63 23.73 7.36
N PRO A 260 -2.41 24.69 8.28
CA PRO A 260 -3.50 25.26 9.06
C PRO A 260 -4.66 25.82 8.23
N SER A 261 -4.34 26.41 7.04
CA SER A 261 -5.36 26.89 6.11
C SER A 261 -6.26 25.79 5.55
N SER A 262 -5.81 24.55 5.56
CA SER A 262 -6.54 23.40 5.03
C SER A 262 -7.44 22.74 6.06
N VAL A 263 -7.14 22.89 7.36
CA VAL A 263 -7.87 22.23 8.45
C VAL A 263 -9.37 22.56 8.42
N GLY A 264 -9.70 23.85 8.29
CA GLY A 264 -11.08 24.29 8.24
C GLY A 264 -11.80 23.87 6.94
N THR A 265 -11.11 23.94 5.82
CA THR A 265 -11.68 23.58 4.50
C THR A 265 -11.98 22.08 4.40
N LEU A 266 -11.16 21.24 5.03
CA LEU A 266 -11.30 19.78 5.01
C LEU A 266 -12.21 19.23 6.13
N HIS A 267 -12.70 20.09 7.00
CA HIS A 267 -13.52 19.68 8.16
C HIS A 267 -12.90 18.53 8.98
N MET A 268 -11.58 18.62 9.25
CA MET A 268 -10.80 17.56 9.89
C MET A 268 -11.34 17.14 11.26
N GLU A 269 -12.01 18.06 11.97
CA GLU A 269 -12.70 17.73 13.23
C GLU A 269 -13.77 16.66 13.02
N ASN A 270 -14.56 16.75 11.95
CA ASN A 270 -15.56 15.75 11.63
C ASN A 270 -14.92 14.38 11.26
N VAL A 271 -13.80 14.40 10.55
CA VAL A 271 -13.03 13.20 10.23
C VAL A 271 -12.57 12.52 11.51
N HIS A 272 -11.90 13.25 12.39
CA HIS A 272 -11.41 12.75 13.67
C HIS A 272 -12.53 12.20 14.54
N ASN A 273 -13.60 12.98 14.76
CA ASN A 273 -14.72 12.55 15.59
C ASN A 273 -15.37 11.26 15.07
N THR A 274 -15.51 11.14 13.75
CA THR A 274 -16.10 9.92 13.15
C THR A 274 -15.21 8.71 13.37
N ILE A 275 -13.91 8.83 13.17
CA ILE A 275 -12.96 7.73 13.38
C ILE A 275 -12.83 7.39 14.86
N CYS A 276 -12.72 8.38 15.74
CA CYS A 276 -12.66 8.17 17.18
C CYS A 276 -13.88 7.39 17.69
N LEU A 277 -15.09 7.72 17.23
CA LEU A 277 -16.30 6.99 17.60
C LEU A 277 -16.27 5.53 17.13
N LEU A 278 -15.73 5.25 15.95
CA LEU A 278 -15.58 3.87 15.45
C LEU A 278 -14.56 3.07 16.25
N TYR A 279 -13.46 3.72 16.64
CA TYR A 279 -12.36 3.11 17.36
C TYR A 279 -12.69 2.87 18.84
N THR A 280 -13.37 3.82 19.49
CA THR A 280 -13.69 3.77 20.93
C THR A 280 -15.04 3.14 21.23
N SER A 281 -15.86 2.84 20.23
CA SER A 281 -17.15 2.17 20.44
C SER A 281 -16.93 0.78 21.06
N PRO A 282 -17.46 0.53 22.28
CA PRO A 282 -17.30 -0.77 22.91
C PRO A 282 -17.91 -1.85 22.05
N SER A 283 -17.19 -2.95 21.92
CA SER A 283 -17.70 -4.16 21.26
C SER A 283 -19.03 -4.60 21.90
N PRO A 284 -19.94 -5.22 21.14
CA PRO A 284 -21.12 -5.85 21.75
C PRO A 284 -20.79 -6.80 22.91
N ARG A 285 -19.59 -7.38 22.94
CA ARG A 285 -19.10 -8.20 24.06
C ARG A 285 -18.78 -7.36 25.31
N ASP A 286 -18.23 -6.16 25.14
CA ASP A 286 -17.86 -5.30 26.28
C ASP A 286 -19.10 -4.74 26.97
N ARG A 287 -20.22 -4.59 26.24
CA ARG A 287 -21.53 -4.21 26.81
C ARG A 287 -22.18 -5.32 27.66
N SER A 288 -21.82 -6.57 27.43
CA SER A 288 -22.37 -7.71 28.21
C SER A 288 -21.65 -7.93 29.55
N LEU A 289 -20.44 -7.37 29.71
CA LEU A 289 -19.65 -7.48 30.94
C LEU A 289 -19.90 -6.31 31.93
N SER A 290 -20.68 -5.31 31.53
CA SER A 290 -21.03 -4.15 32.37
C SER A 290 -22.45 -4.19 32.96
N ARG A 291 -23.04 -5.38 33.05
CA ARG A 291 -24.35 -5.61 33.76
C ARG A 291 -24.18 -6.54 34.94
#